data_ea9849cc18f23831f4ea3d58f6ef0a5c
#
_entry.id   ea9849cc18f23831f4ea3d58f6ef0a5c
#
_cell.length_a   1.000
_cell.length_b   1.000
_cell.length_c   1.000
_cell.angle_alpha   90.00
_cell.angle_beta   90.00
_cell.angle_gamma   90.00
#
_symmetry.space_group_name_H-M   'P 1'
#
loop_
_entity.id
_entity.type
_entity.pdbx_description
1 polymer ?
#
loop_
_entity_poly.entity_id
_entity_poly.type
_entity_poly.pdbx_seq_one_letter_code
_entity_poly.pdbx_strand_id
1 'polypeptide(L)'
;MDLVHYRDLVDLGYSEDQIKSFAATFQVTDGPNDDGDMFDRPAEPSDAFISPFGNEKIAAASNGGVVPPDLSLIVKSRAHGYGGIGQNFLAMLQIKGYASGTDYVSHLVGSGYVEEPTLEDKMLCMPQNAGESDEAYKTRLEEHQGPPGTYFNKWFAGCYLKMPQPLYEDSIEYEDGTPATKEQMAHDVAVFLTWASEPAFETRKETGIKVLLFLAVFTGLMIAVKRNVWRNVKH
;
A
#
# COMPACT_ATOMS: atom_id res chain seq x y z
N MET A 1 8.22 -6.96 4.23
CA MET A 1 7.11 -7.23 3.26
C MET A 1 6.75 -8.71 3.33
N ASP A 2 6.21 -9.12 4.47
CA ASP A 2 6.06 -10.54 4.86
C ASP A 2 4.98 -11.32 4.07
N LEU A 3 4.13 -10.63 3.33
CA LEU A 3 3.06 -11.25 2.53
C LEU A 3 3.39 -11.38 1.03
N VAL A 4 4.49 -10.81 0.58
CA VAL A 4 4.94 -10.87 -0.81
C VAL A 4 6.02 -11.94 -0.92
N HIS A 5 5.86 -12.86 -1.87
CA HIS A 5 6.81 -13.93 -2.11
C HIS A 5 7.64 -13.62 -3.36
N TYR A 6 8.85 -14.18 -3.44
CA TYR A 6 9.69 -13.99 -4.64
C TYR A 6 9.01 -14.47 -5.92
N ARG A 7 8.20 -15.54 -5.87
CA ARG A 7 7.43 -16.05 -7.02
C ARG A 7 6.44 -15.04 -7.59
N ASP A 8 5.97 -14.07 -6.78
CA ASP A 8 4.99 -13.08 -7.22
C ASP A 8 5.60 -12.08 -8.21
N LEU A 9 6.95 -12.00 -8.29
CA LEU A 9 7.68 -11.16 -9.24
C LEU A 9 7.43 -11.54 -10.70
N VAL A 10 6.85 -12.71 -10.99
CA VAL A 10 6.45 -13.10 -12.35
C VAL A 10 5.47 -12.09 -12.96
N ASP A 11 4.61 -11.51 -12.15
CA ASP A 11 3.64 -10.50 -12.59
C ASP A 11 4.29 -9.17 -13.00
N LEU A 12 5.54 -8.94 -12.56
CA LEU A 12 6.37 -7.81 -12.96
C LEU A 12 7.25 -8.10 -14.19
N GLY A 13 7.07 -9.26 -14.82
CA GLY A 13 7.75 -9.64 -16.06
C GLY A 13 9.08 -10.39 -15.87
N TYR A 14 9.44 -10.76 -14.65
CA TYR A 14 10.63 -11.58 -14.41
C TYR A 14 10.36 -13.06 -14.77
N SER A 15 11.35 -13.70 -15.41
CA SER A 15 11.29 -15.14 -15.67
C SER A 15 11.51 -15.95 -14.39
N GLU A 16 11.05 -17.21 -14.36
CA GLU A 16 11.23 -18.11 -13.21
C GLU A 16 12.73 -18.28 -12.85
N ASP A 17 13.62 -18.34 -13.84
CA ASP A 17 15.06 -18.48 -13.62
C ASP A 17 15.67 -17.21 -13.00
N GLN A 18 15.21 -16.03 -13.43
CA GLN A 18 15.61 -14.75 -12.82
C GLN A 18 15.14 -14.67 -11.38
N ILE A 19 13.89 -15.03 -11.11
CA ILE A 19 13.30 -15.03 -9.76
C ILE A 19 14.08 -16.00 -8.86
N LYS A 20 14.37 -17.20 -9.33
CA LYS A 20 15.16 -18.18 -8.58
C LYS A 20 16.57 -17.68 -8.26
N SER A 21 17.22 -17.09 -9.26
CA SER A 21 18.56 -16.53 -9.08
C SER A 21 18.56 -15.35 -8.11
N PHE A 22 17.55 -14.50 -8.19
CA PHE A 22 17.38 -13.36 -7.29
C PHE A 22 17.09 -13.81 -5.85
N ALA A 23 16.14 -14.72 -5.65
CA ALA A 23 15.83 -15.26 -4.33
C ALA A 23 17.07 -15.89 -3.68
N ALA A 24 17.84 -16.67 -4.41
CA ALA A 24 19.04 -17.32 -3.92
C ALA A 24 20.15 -16.36 -3.43
N THR A 25 20.06 -15.07 -3.72
CA THR A 25 20.99 -14.06 -3.16
C THR A 25 20.73 -13.75 -1.69
N PHE A 26 19.58 -14.16 -1.16
CA PHE A 26 19.17 -13.95 0.22
C PHE A 26 19.30 -15.24 1.02
N GLN A 27 19.43 -15.13 2.36
CA GLN A 27 19.50 -16.26 3.26
C GLN A 27 18.27 -16.30 4.16
N VAL A 28 17.65 -17.46 4.26
CA VAL A 28 16.49 -17.73 5.12
C VAL A 28 16.88 -18.75 6.16
N THR A 29 16.56 -18.46 7.42
CA THR A 29 16.68 -19.47 8.49
C THR A 29 15.50 -20.43 8.41
N ASP A 30 15.80 -21.70 8.27
CA ASP A 30 14.83 -22.81 8.13
C ASP A 30 15.08 -23.86 9.20
N GLY A 31 14.18 -24.82 9.33
CA GLY A 31 14.33 -25.91 10.28
C GLY A 31 13.11 -26.05 11.22
N PRO A 32 13.24 -26.85 12.30
CA PRO A 32 14.45 -27.57 12.68
C PRO A 32 14.77 -28.75 11.75
N ASN A 33 16.08 -29.08 11.62
CA ASN A 33 16.53 -30.29 10.97
C ASN A 33 16.28 -31.53 11.85
N ASP A 34 16.72 -32.72 11.43
CA ASP A 34 16.53 -33.97 12.16
C ASP A 34 17.20 -33.97 13.55
N ASP A 35 18.21 -33.14 13.75
CA ASP A 35 18.92 -32.94 15.02
C ASP A 35 18.25 -31.87 15.90
N GLY A 36 17.25 -31.18 15.41
CA GLY A 36 16.53 -30.11 16.10
C GLY A 36 17.14 -28.71 15.95
N ASP A 37 18.13 -28.56 15.07
CA ASP A 37 18.83 -27.29 14.86
C ASP A 37 18.21 -26.48 13.73
N MET A 38 18.21 -25.15 13.90
CA MET A 38 17.90 -24.20 12.82
C MET A 38 19.13 -24.02 11.93
N PHE A 39 18.91 -23.90 10.63
CA PHE A 39 19.99 -23.71 9.65
C PHE A 39 19.63 -22.65 8.63
N ASP A 40 20.66 -22.00 8.05
CA ASP A 40 20.47 -21.02 7.01
C ASP A 40 20.59 -21.69 5.63
N ARG A 41 19.64 -21.38 4.74
CA ARG A 41 19.66 -21.77 3.33
C ARG A 41 19.42 -20.58 2.40
N PRO A 42 19.84 -20.68 1.15
CA PRO A 42 19.41 -19.72 0.13
C PRO A 42 17.88 -19.69 0.04
N ALA A 43 17.31 -18.48 -0.11
CA ALA A 43 15.86 -18.34 -0.29
C ALA A 43 15.41 -18.94 -1.64
N GLU A 44 14.18 -19.45 -1.63
CA GLU A 44 13.50 -20.03 -2.78
C GLU A 44 12.35 -19.11 -3.25
N PRO A 45 11.83 -19.29 -4.47
CA PRO A 45 10.69 -18.51 -4.96
C PRO A 45 9.44 -18.56 -4.07
N SER A 46 9.29 -19.64 -3.28
CA SER A 46 8.20 -19.83 -2.30
C SER A 46 8.35 -19.00 -1.03
N ASP A 47 9.55 -18.51 -0.73
CA ASP A 47 9.81 -17.76 0.47
C ASP A 47 9.27 -16.32 0.32
N ALA A 48 8.86 -15.73 1.46
CA ALA A 48 8.49 -14.32 1.52
C ALA A 48 9.73 -13.42 1.45
N PHE A 49 9.52 -12.17 1.08
CA PHE A 49 10.58 -11.16 1.13
C PHE A 49 11.11 -11.01 2.55
N ILE A 50 12.43 -11.10 2.69
CA ILE A 50 13.09 -11.08 3.98
C ILE A 50 13.10 -9.65 4.54
N SER A 51 12.77 -9.55 5.84
CA SER A 51 12.93 -8.30 6.58
C SER A 51 14.42 -7.91 6.64
N PRO A 52 14.77 -6.63 6.41
CA PRO A 52 16.14 -6.15 6.60
C PRO A 52 16.58 -6.16 8.06
N PHE A 53 15.66 -6.39 8.99
CA PHE A 53 15.90 -6.42 10.42
C PHE A 53 15.67 -7.82 10.97
N GLY A 54 16.61 -8.34 11.76
CA GLY A 54 16.50 -9.68 12.35
C GLY A 54 15.38 -9.82 13.39
N ASN A 55 14.92 -8.72 13.98
CA ASN A 55 13.76 -8.69 14.90
C ASN A 55 13.26 -7.26 15.12
N GLU A 56 12.08 -7.12 15.71
CA GLU A 56 11.44 -5.83 16.00
C GLU A 56 12.27 -4.92 16.91
N LYS A 57 13.05 -5.45 17.83
CA LYS A 57 13.90 -4.64 18.73
C LYS A 57 15.03 -3.97 17.97
N ILE A 58 15.65 -4.70 17.04
CA ILE A 58 16.69 -4.15 16.14
C ILE A 58 16.05 -3.12 15.21
N ALA A 59 14.89 -3.44 14.62
CA ALA A 59 14.14 -2.51 13.79
C ALA A 59 13.82 -1.20 14.54
N ALA A 60 13.30 -1.28 15.75
CA ALA A 60 13.02 -0.10 16.57
C ALA A 60 14.29 0.70 16.89
N ALA A 61 15.37 0.04 17.29
CA ALA A 61 16.64 0.71 17.63
C ALA A 61 17.20 1.49 16.42
N SER A 62 17.11 0.92 15.22
CA SER A 62 17.57 1.56 13.97
C SER A 62 16.68 2.70 13.50
N ASN A 63 15.43 2.78 13.99
CA ASN A 63 14.42 3.73 13.53
C ASN A 63 13.91 4.67 14.65
N GLY A 64 14.82 5.14 15.50
CA GLY A 64 14.49 6.12 16.54
C GLY A 64 13.48 5.62 17.59
N GLY A 65 13.50 4.32 17.88
CA GLY A 65 12.65 3.69 18.89
C GLY A 65 11.25 3.28 18.39
N VAL A 66 10.99 3.36 17.08
CA VAL A 66 9.70 2.95 16.48
C VAL A 66 9.92 1.82 15.48
N VAL A 67 9.14 0.77 15.57
CA VAL A 67 9.14 -0.33 14.57
C VAL A 67 8.52 0.19 13.28
N PRO A 68 9.23 0.15 12.13
CA PRO A 68 8.63 0.48 10.83
C PRO A 68 7.46 -0.46 10.52
N PRO A 69 6.38 0.05 9.93
CA PRO A 69 5.26 -0.81 9.53
C PRO A 69 5.66 -1.77 8.40
N ASP A 70 5.03 -2.95 8.35
CA ASP A 70 5.12 -3.81 7.16
C ASP A 70 4.46 -3.12 5.96
N LEU A 71 5.19 -3.07 4.84
CA LEU A 71 4.76 -2.39 3.63
C LEU A 71 3.85 -3.26 2.73
N SER A 72 3.70 -4.55 2.99
CA SER A 72 2.90 -5.46 2.15
C SER A 72 1.48 -4.94 1.89
N LEU A 73 0.82 -4.41 2.91
CA LEU A 73 -0.56 -3.92 2.83
C LEU A 73 -0.69 -2.41 3.07
N ILE A 74 0.41 -1.67 3.03
CA ILE A 74 0.40 -0.24 3.40
C ILE A 74 -0.60 0.58 2.56
N VAL A 75 -0.66 0.34 1.26
CA VAL A 75 -1.59 1.02 0.34
C VAL A 75 -3.04 0.71 0.70
N LYS A 76 -3.38 -0.55 0.98
CA LYS A 76 -4.74 -0.93 1.38
C LYS A 76 -5.11 -0.39 2.76
N SER A 77 -4.20 -0.41 3.71
CA SER A 77 -4.43 0.10 5.06
C SER A 77 -4.59 1.63 5.10
N ARG A 78 -4.13 2.34 4.09
CA ARG A 78 -4.24 3.79 3.94
C ARG A 78 -5.29 4.23 2.90
N ALA A 79 -5.99 3.29 2.29
CA ALA A 79 -7.15 3.56 1.43
C ALA A 79 -8.32 4.02 2.29
N HIS A 80 -8.28 5.27 2.74
CA HIS A 80 -9.40 5.88 3.46
C HIS A 80 -10.44 6.34 2.44
N GLY A 81 -11.64 5.76 2.54
CA GLY A 81 -12.76 6.23 1.74
C GLY A 81 -13.23 7.60 2.20
N TYR A 82 -13.11 8.57 1.33
CA TYR A 82 -13.71 9.89 1.50
C TYR A 82 -15.18 9.83 1.03
N GLY A 83 -16.10 9.39 1.89
CA GLY A 83 -17.51 9.45 1.54
C GLY A 83 -18.32 8.19 1.86
N GLY A 84 -19.52 8.08 1.28
CA GLY A 84 -20.42 6.97 1.51
C GLY A 84 -19.96 5.64 0.91
N ILE A 85 -20.71 4.57 1.17
CA ILE A 85 -20.41 3.18 0.74
C ILE A 85 -20.08 3.10 -0.75
N GLY A 86 -20.78 3.88 -1.61
CA GLY A 86 -20.54 3.88 -3.05
C GLY A 86 -19.19 4.48 -3.44
N GLN A 87 -18.76 5.55 -2.80
CA GLN A 87 -17.46 6.19 -3.06
C GLN A 87 -16.31 5.30 -2.58
N ASN A 88 -16.47 4.65 -1.42
CA ASN A 88 -15.51 3.68 -0.93
C ASN A 88 -15.39 2.47 -1.86
N PHE A 89 -16.50 2.02 -2.44
CA PHE A 89 -16.50 0.95 -3.44
C PHE A 89 -15.78 1.37 -4.73
N LEU A 90 -15.98 2.60 -5.20
CA LEU A 90 -15.30 3.13 -6.39
C LEU A 90 -13.81 3.34 -6.15
N ALA A 91 -13.41 3.81 -4.96
CA ALA A 91 -12.02 3.92 -4.56
C ALA A 91 -11.34 2.54 -4.47
N MET A 92 -12.05 1.53 -3.94
CA MET A 92 -11.57 0.14 -3.90
C MET A 92 -11.36 -0.44 -5.31
N LEU A 93 -12.17 -0.04 -6.28
CA LEU A 93 -12.02 -0.43 -7.69
C LEU A 93 -10.95 0.39 -8.42
N GLN A 94 -10.27 1.30 -7.75
CA GLN A 94 -9.27 2.22 -8.33
C GLN A 94 -9.79 2.99 -9.56
N ILE A 95 -11.04 3.42 -9.51
CA ILE A 95 -11.63 4.25 -10.57
C ILE A 95 -11.06 5.66 -10.44
N LYS A 96 -10.51 6.17 -11.53
CA LYS A 96 -9.86 7.49 -11.61
C LYS A 96 -10.74 8.60 -11.00
N GLY A 97 -10.16 9.41 -10.14
CA GLY A 97 -10.82 10.53 -9.46
C GLY A 97 -11.23 10.26 -8.01
N TYR A 98 -10.96 9.06 -7.51
CA TYR A 98 -11.13 8.74 -6.09
C TYR A 98 -9.75 8.55 -5.45
N ALA A 99 -9.52 9.26 -4.34
CA ALA A 99 -8.27 9.14 -3.59
C ALA A 99 -8.08 7.69 -3.13
N SER A 100 -7.00 7.09 -3.52
CA SER A 100 -6.62 5.72 -3.16
C SER A 100 -5.49 5.74 -2.15
N GLY A 101 -5.22 4.59 -1.53
CA GLY A 101 -4.02 4.46 -0.70
C GLY A 101 -2.74 4.65 -1.52
N THR A 102 -2.76 4.39 -2.82
CA THR A 102 -1.67 4.68 -3.76
C THR A 102 -1.37 6.17 -3.82
N ASP A 103 -2.41 7.01 -4.00
CA ASP A 103 -2.26 8.47 -4.03
C ASP A 103 -1.72 8.98 -2.69
N TYR A 104 -2.26 8.46 -1.58
CA TYR A 104 -1.77 8.82 -0.24
C TYR A 104 -0.28 8.50 -0.08
N VAL A 105 0.17 7.30 -0.43
CA VAL A 105 1.58 6.90 -0.31
C VAL A 105 2.46 7.74 -1.23
N SER A 106 2.07 7.97 -2.48
CA SER A 106 2.80 8.80 -3.43
C SER A 106 2.97 10.23 -2.90
N HIS A 107 1.90 10.84 -2.41
CA HIS A 107 1.97 12.18 -1.83
C HIS A 107 2.76 12.23 -0.54
N LEU A 108 2.63 11.21 0.33
CA LEU A 108 3.36 11.14 1.60
C LEU A 108 4.87 11.19 1.37
N VAL A 109 5.40 10.37 0.47
CA VAL A 109 6.86 10.26 0.25
C VAL A 109 7.40 11.26 -0.77
N GLY A 110 6.55 11.75 -1.70
CA GLY A 110 6.91 12.72 -2.73
C GLY A 110 6.82 14.17 -2.22
N SER A 111 5.61 14.69 -2.10
CA SER A 111 5.34 16.10 -1.84
C SER A 111 5.01 16.44 -0.38
N GLY A 112 4.99 15.44 0.51
CA GLY A 112 4.54 15.60 1.89
C GLY A 112 5.50 16.33 2.80
N TYR A 113 6.80 16.14 2.63
CA TYR A 113 7.83 16.74 3.47
C TYR A 113 8.04 18.21 3.15
N VAL A 114 7.95 19.06 4.17
CA VAL A 114 8.15 20.51 4.08
C VAL A 114 9.04 20.95 5.25
N GLU A 115 10.14 21.63 4.96
CA GLU A 115 11.10 22.09 6.00
C GLU A 115 10.51 23.23 6.84
N GLU A 116 9.87 24.20 6.19
CA GLU A 116 9.23 25.35 6.83
C GLU A 116 7.72 25.34 6.54
N PRO A 117 6.91 24.62 7.35
CA PRO A 117 5.48 24.47 7.10
C PRO A 117 4.72 25.78 7.32
N THR A 118 3.90 26.14 6.35
CA THR A 118 2.94 27.25 6.43
C THR A 118 1.72 26.87 7.29
N LEU A 119 0.89 27.85 7.64
CA LEU A 119 -0.40 27.56 8.28
C LEU A 119 -1.31 26.69 7.40
N GLU A 120 -1.28 26.93 6.07
CA GLU A 120 -2.04 26.13 5.11
C GLU A 120 -1.58 24.65 5.11
N ASP A 121 -0.27 24.40 5.16
CA ASP A 121 0.26 23.04 5.25
C ASP A 121 -0.20 22.35 6.55
N LYS A 122 -0.20 23.06 7.66
CA LYS A 122 -0.68 22.54 8.96
C LYS A 122 -2.19 22.25 8.93
N MET A 123 -3.00 23.07 8.26
CA MET A 123 -4.44 22.84 8.09
C MET A 123 -4.77 21.54 7.36
N LEU A 124 -3.92 21.09 6.43
CA LEU A 124 -4.13 19.85 5.69
C LEU A 124 -4.05 18.60 6.59
N CYS A 125 -3.14 18.60 7.55
CA CYS A 125 -2.89 17.45 8.42
C CYS A 125 -3.52 17.55 9.81
N MET A 126 -4.01 18.74 10.20
CA MET A 126 -4.67 19.03 11.49
C MET A 126 -6.01 19.73 11.26
N PRO A 127 -7.08 19.03 10.96
CA PRO A 127 -8.39 19.65 10.76
C PRO A 127 -8.88 20.33 12.04
N GLN A 128 -9.76 21.32 11.86
CA GLN A 128 -10.43 22.02 12.97
C GLN A 128 -11.31 21.04 13.75
N ASN A 129 -11.24 21.12 15.08
CA ASN A 129 -12.05 20.29 15.94
C ASN A 129 -13.51 20.77 15.99
N ALA A 130 -14.44 19.87 16.21
CA ALA A 130 -15.85 20.23 16.33
C ALA A 130 -16.07 21.21 17.51
N GLY A 131 -16.61 22.39 17.19
CA GLY A 131 -16.88 23.44 18.19
C GLY A 131 -15.68 24.34 18.54
N GLU A 132 -14.54 24.17 17.89
CA GLU A 132 -13.37 25.05 18.03
C GLU A 132 -13.61 26.35 17.24
N SER A 133 -13.33 27.52 17.85
CA SER A 133 -13.38 28.78 17.12
C SER A 133 -12.22 28.94 16.16
N ASP A 134 -12.39 29.75 15.11
CA ASP A 134 -11.34 29.98 14.08
C ASP A 134 -10.05 30.57 14.70
N GLU A 135 -10.20 31.42 15.73
CA GLU A 135 -9.07 32.02 16.43
C GLU A 135 -8.31 30.97 17.26
N ALA A 136 -9.02 30.13 18.00
CA ALA A 136 -8.42 29.03 18.76
C ALA A 136 -7.74 28.02 17.86
N TYR A 137 -8.36 27.74 16.72
CA TYR A 137 -7.77 26.84 15.70
C TYR A 137 -6.45 27.39 15.15
N LYS A 138 -6.41 28.67 14.77
CA LYS A 138 -5.17 29.31 14.28
C LYS A 138 -4.08 29.29 15.35
N THR A 139 -4.40 29.67 16.59
CA THR A 139 -3.45 29.66 17.70
C THR A 139 -2.88 28.25 17.90
N ARG A 140 -3.75 27.22 17.89
CA ARG A 140 -3.31 25.81 17.98
C ARG A 140 -2.37 25.41 16.87
N LEU A 141 -2.61 25.85 15.61
CA LEU A 141 -1.73 25.56 14.47
C LEU A 141 -0.38 26.29 14.60
N GLU A 142 -0.37 27.55 15.06
CA GLU A 142 0.85 28.34 15.25
C GLU A 142 1.74 27.76 16.35
N GLU A 143 1.15 27.37 17.46
CA GLU A 143 1.86 26.82 18.62
C GLU A 143 2.28 25.35 18.41
N HIS A 144 1.66 24.63 17.45
CA HIS A 144 1.93 23.23 17.26
C HIS A 144 3.33 22.99 16.72
N GLN A 145 4.15 22.36 17.55
CA GLN A 145 5.48 21.86 17.22
C GLN A 145 5.52 20.36 17.37
N GLY A 146 6.20 19.70 16.45
CA GLY A 146 6.38 18.25 16.48
C GLY A 146 7.26 17.78 17.65
N PRO A 147 7.05 16.55 18.12
CA PRO A 147 7.97 15.94 19.07
C PRO A 147 9.42 15.92 18.55
N PRO A 148 10.42 15.97 19.45
CA PRO A 148 11.81 15.86 19.03
C PRO A 148 12.08 14.61 18.19
N GLY A 149 12.87 14.76 17.13
CA GLY A 149 13.22 13.66 16.22
C GLY A 149 12.07 13.22 15.30
N THR A 150 11.13 14.13 15.03
CA THR A 150 10.07 13.94 14.02
C THR A 150 10.21 14.95 12.88
N TYR A 151 9.66 14.61 11.73
CA TYR A 151 9.69 15.41 10.51
C TYR A 151 8.28 15.82 10.14
N PHE A 152 8.10 17.08 9.74
CA PHE A 152 6.80 17.57 9.29
C PHE A 152 6.44 16.96 7.94
N ASN A 153 5.18 16.53 7.82
CA ASN A 153 4.63 16.03 6.57
C ASN A 153 3.13 16.39 6.49
N LYS A 154 2.78 17.19 5.50
CA LYS A 154 1.43 17.73 5.37
C LYS A 154 0.34 16.70 5.04
N TRP A 155 0.72 15.51 4.58
CA TRP A 155 -0.21 14.42 4.28
C TRP A 155 -0.36 13.42 5.42
N PHE A 156 0.53 13.46 6.41
CA PHE A 156 0.44 12.57 7.55
C PHE A 156 -0.52 13.13 8.62
N ALA A 157 -1.47 12.31 9.06
CA ALA A 157 -2.41 12.72 10.13
C ALA A 157 -1.64 13.09 11.41
N GLY A 158 -1.85 14.31 11.89
CA GLY A 158 -1.10 14.88 13.02
C GLY A 158 0.23 15.53 12.62
N CYS A 159 0.53 15.64 11.32
CA CYS A 159 1.61 16.42 10.70
C CYS A 159 3.03 15.91 10.95
N TYR A 160 3.31 15.10 11.93
CA TYR A 160 4.68 14.72 12.30
C TYR A 160 4.86 13.21 12.33
N LEU A 161 5.90 12.72 11.67
CA LEU A 161 6.25 11.30 11.67
C LEU A 161 7.76 11.12 11.91
N LYS A 162 8.14 9.95 12.40
CA LYS A 162 9.57 9.64 12.70
C LYS A 162 10.39 9.26 11.46
N MET A 163 9.76 8.92 10.36
CA MET A 163 10.45 8.61 9.11
C MET A 163 11.03 9.90 8.51
N PRO A 164 12.34 9.98 8.29
CA PRO A 164 12.91 11.09 7.53
C PRO A 164 12.46 11.03 6.07
N GLN A 165 12.63 12.13 5.33
CA GLN A 165 12.33 12.14 3.90
C GLN A 165 13.13 11.04 3.18
N PRO A 166 12.46 10.10 2.48
CA PRO A 166 13.16 8.97 1.86
C PRO A 166 13.65 9.25 0.44
N LEU A 167 13.08 10.24 -0.26
CA LEU A 167 13.33 10.51 -1.66
C LEU A 167 13.86 11.94 -1.86
N TYR A 168 14.90 12.08 -2.67
CA TYR A 168 15.50 13.34 -3.06
C TYR A 168 15.64 13.39 -4.58
N GLU A 169 15.61 14.59 -5.17
CA GLU A 169 15.83 14.78 -6.60
C GLU A 169 17.11 14.10 -7.05
N ASP A 170 17.04 13.43 -8.20
CA ASP A 170 18.20 12.77 -8.84
C ASP A 170 18.95 11.76 -7.93
N SER A 171 18.27 11.18 -6.94
CA SER A 171 18.88 10.20 -6.03
C SER A 171 19.13 8.83 -6.66
N ILE A 172 18.53 8.54 -7.79
CA ILE A 172 18.76 7.33 -8.62
C ILE A 172 18.90 7.72 -10.09
N GLU A 173 19.36 6.81 -10.92
CA GLU A 173 19.38 6.95 -12.36
C GLU A 173 18.52 5.85 -12.98
N TYR A 174 17.54 6.24 -13.82
CA TYR A 174 16.71 5.30 -14.57
C TYR A 174 17.43 4.87 -15.84
N GLU A 175 17.47 3.57 -16.12
CA GLU A 175 18.14 3.00 -17.29
C GLU A 175 17.52 3.46 -18.62
N ASP A 176 16.24 3.82 -18.62
CA ASP A 176 15.51 4.31 -19.80
C ASP A 176 15.63 5.83 -20.01
N GLY A 177 16.39 6.52 -19.16
CA GLY A 177 16.59 7.97 -19.23
C GLY A 177 15.42 8.80 -18.69
N THR A 178 14.46 8.20 -18.01
CA THR A 178 13.38 8.91 -17.31
C THR A 178 14.00 9.84 -16.26
N PRO A 179 13.59 11.13 -16.17
CA PRO A 179 14.07 12.02 -15.11
C PRO A 179 13.72 11.50 -13.71
N ALA A 180 14.70 11.37 -12.83
CA ALA A 180 14.53 10.88 -11.47
C ALA A 180 14.01 11.98 -10.54
N THR A 181 12.88 12.60 -10.90
CA THR A 181 12.21 13.57 -10.04
C THR A 181 11.63 12.88 -8.82
N LYS A 182 11.53 13.60 -7.72
CA LYS A 182 10.95 13.08 -6.47
C LYS A 182 9.52 12.57 -6.67
N GLU A 183 8.72 13.28 -7.48
CA GLU A 183 7.36 12.88 -7.84
C GLU A 183 7.32 11.58 -8.63
N GLN A 184 8.23 11.42 -9.62
CA GLN A 184 8.30 10.19 -10.43
C GLN A 184 8.67 8.99 -9.54
N MET A 185 9.71 9.10 -8.75
CA MET A 185 10.14 8.05 -7.83
C MET A 185 9.04 7.70 -6.81
N ALA A 186 8.35 8.70 -6.27
CA ALA A 186 7.25 8.50 -5.34
C ALA A 186 6.06 7.77 -5.98
N HIS A 187 5.75 8.11 -7.24
CA HIS A 187 4.74 7.41 -8.02
C HIS A 187 5.12 5.95 -8.23
N ASP A 188 6.34 5.67 -8.65
CA ASP A 188 6.81 4.31 -8.94
C ASP A 188 6.81 3.42 -7.69
N VAL A 189 7.28 3.95 -6.56
CA VAL A 189 7.18 3.25 -5.27
C VAL A 189 5.73 2.97 -4.89
N ALA A 190 4.83 3.93 -5.07
CA ALA A 190 3.42 3.76 -4.74
C ALA A 190 2.74 2.72 -5.65
N VAL A 191 3.09 2.68 -6.94
CA VAL A 191 2.61 1.65 -7.89
C VAL A 191 3.14 0.27 -7.50
N PHE A 192 4.43 0.16 -7.18
CA PHE A 192 5.02 -1.10 -6.69
C PHE A 192 4.32 -1.59 -5.42
N LEU A 193 4.09 -0.72 -4.44
CA LEU A 193 3.41 -1.08 -3.19
C LEU A 193 1.92 -1.42 -3.42
N THR A 194 1.31 -0.87 -4.46
CA THR A 194 -0.05 -1.25 -4.88
C THR A 194 -0.06 -2.69 -5.40
N TRP A 195 0.87 -3.03 -6.28
CA TRP A 195 1.06 -4.41 -6.73
C TRP A 195 1.37 -5.34 -5.55
N ALA A 196 2.32 -4.97 -4.68
CA ALA A 196 2.69 -5.76 -3.50
C ALA A 196 1.51 -6.06 -2.57
N SER A 197 0.56 -5.13 -2.47
CA SER A 197 -0.65 -5.32 -1.65
C SER A 197 -1.65 -6.31 -2.26
N GLU A 198 -1.54 -6.61 -3.55
CA GLU A 198 -2.45 -7.51 -4.27
C GLU A 198 -1.84 -8.01 -5.59
N PRO A 199 -0.82 -8.89 -5.56
CA PRO A 199 -0.17 -9.38 -6.77
C PRO A 199 -1.16 -10.04 -7.75
N ALA A 200 -2.16 -10.78 -7.25
CA ALA A 200 -3.18 -11.43 -8.06
C ALA A 200 -4.33 -10.52 -8.55
N PHE A 201 -4.20 -9.20 -8.48
CA PHE A 201 -5.27 -8.26 -8.79
C PHE A 201 -5.81 -8.38 -10.21
N GLU A 202 -4.96 -8.46 -11.22
CA GLU A 202 -5.35 -8.58 -12.62
C GLU A 202 -6.07 -9.92 -12.88
N THR A 203 -5.52 -11.03 -12.40
CA THR A 203 -6.11 -12.36 -12.52
C THR A 203 -7.49 -12.42 -11.84
N ARG A 204 -7.62 -11.77 -10.69
CA ARG A 204 -8.90 -11.68 -9.97
C ARG A 204 -9.93 -10.86 -10.75
N LYS A 205 -9.55 -9.73 -11.34
CA LYS A 205 -10.44 -8.91 -12.19
C LYS A 205 -10.95 -9.71 -13.39
N GLU A 206 -10.06 -10.36 -14.12
CA GLU A 206 -10.44 -11.19 -15.27
C GLU A 206 -11.41 -12.30 -14.88
N THR A 207 -11.08 -13.02 -13.80
CA THR A 207 -11.94 -14.08 -13.28
C THR A 207 -13.30 -13.52 -12.82
N GLY A 208 -13.29 -12.38 -12.13
CA GLY A 208 -14.50 -11.71 -11.68
C GLY A 208 -15.44 -11.35 -12.83
N ILE A 209 -14.93 -10.81 -13.93
CA ILE A 209 -15.74 -10.51 -15.13
C ILE A 209 -16.35 -11.80 -15.72
N LYS A 210 -15.56 -12.86 -15.85
CA LYS A 210 -16.05 -14.17 -16.34
C LYS A 210 -17.16 -14.72 -15.47
N VAL A 211 -17.02 -14.64 -14.14
CA VAL A 211 -18.03 -15.08 -13.16
C VAL A 211 -19.31 -14.23 -13.25
N LEU A 212 -19.17 -12.90 -13.35
CA LEU A 212 -20.34 -12.01 -13.47
C LEU A 212 -21.14 -12.28 -14.75
N LEU A 213 -20.47 -12.49 -15.87
CA LEU A 213 -21.12 -12.87 -17.14
C LEU A 213 -21.84 -14.21 -17.02
N PHE A 214 -21.17 -15.22 -16.45
CA PHE A 214 -21.78 -16.52 -16.19
C PHE A 214 -23.05 -16.40 -15.32
N LEU A 215 -22.95 -15.66 -14.21
CA LEU A 215 -24.09 -15.46 -13.30
C LEU A 215 -25.23 -14.70 -13.96
N ALA A 216 -24.95 -13.72 -14.82
CA ALA A 216 -25.99 -13.00 -15.57
C ALA A 216 -26.79 -13.95 -16.52
N VAL A 217 -26.06 -14.78 -17.29
CA VAL A 217 -26.66 -15.77 -18.17
C VAL A 217 -27.44 -16.81 -17.36
N PHE A 218 -26.82 -17.34 -16.30
CA PHE A 218 -27.46 -18.32 -15.42
C PHE A 218 -28.74 -17.79 -14.78
N THR A 219 -28.72 -16.55 -14.29
CA THR A 219 -29.89 -15.88 -13.72
C THR A 219 -31.01 -15.74 -14.76
N GLY A 220 -30.69 -15.34 -15.99
CA GLY A 220 -31.62 -15.26 -17.10
C GLY A 220 -32.28 -16.62 -17.39
N LEU A 221 -31.50 -17.69 -17.46
CA LEU A 221 -31.99 -19.05 -17.63
C LEU A 221 -32.92 -19.48 -16.48
N MET A 222 -32.50 -19.22 -15.23
CA MET A 222 -33.32 -19.56 -14.06
C MET A 222 -34.66 -18.80 -14.02
N ILE A 223 -34.67 -17.53 -14.45
CA ILE A 223 -35.93 -16.77 -14.60
C ILE A 223 -36.83 -17.40 -15.67
N ALA A 224 -36.27 -17.80 -16.81
CA ALA A 224 -37.03 -18.47 -17.88
C ALA A 224 -37.59 -19.79 -17.40
N VAL A 225 -36.79 -20.63 -16.73
CA VAL A 225 -37.26 -21.91 -16.14
C VAL A 225 -38.34 -21.65 -15.10
N LYS A 226 -38.14 -20.70 -14.17
CA LYS A 226 -39.16 -20.32 -13.19
C LYS A 226 -40.46 -19.92 -13.88
N ARG A 227 -40.43 -19.04 -14.85
CA ARG A 227 -41.63 -18.60 -15.59
C ARG A 227 -42.32 -19.76 -16.30
N ASN A 228 -41.57 -20.70 -16.86
CA ASN A 228 -42.14 -21.86 -17.54
C ASN A 228 -42.84 -22.83 -16.56
N VAL A 229 -42.17 -23.16 -15.45
CA VAL A 229 -42.70 -24.06 -14.41
C VAL A 229 -43.96 -23.49 -13.75
N TRP A 230 -43.96 -22.21 -13.44
CA TRP A 230 -45.05 -21.55 -12.72
C TRP A 230 -46.17 -21.03 -13.62
N ARG A 231 -46.03 -21.13 -14.94
CA ARG A 231 -47.05 -20.65 -15.91
C ARG A 231 -48.45 -21.21 -15.72
N ASN A 232 -48.56 -22.46 -15.26
CA ASN A 232 -49.82 -23.18 -15.13
C ASN A 232 -50.29 -23.30 -13.67
N VAL A 233 -49.59 -22.70 -12.72
CA VAL A 233 -49.98 -22.71 -11.30
C VAL A 233 -51.03 -21.61 -11.10
N LYS A 234 -52.25 -21.98 -10.79
CA LYS A 234 -53.32 -21.04 -10.38
C LYS A 234 -53.11 -20.70 -8.91
N HIS A 235 -53.07 -19.42 -8.61
CA HIS A 235 -53.07 -18.89 -7.24
C HIS A 235 -54.52 -18.69 -6.82
#